data_c63ed8fe63ee2638f26875aebd36661f
#
_entry.id   c63ed8fe63ee2638f26875aebd36661f
#
_cell.length_a   1.000
_cell.length_b   1.000
_cell.length_c   1.000
_cell.angle_alpha   90.00
_cell.angle_beta   90.00
_cell.angle_gamma   90.00
#
_symmetry.space_group_name_H-M   'P 1'
#
loop_
_entity.id
_entity.type
_entity.pdbx_description
1 polymer ?
#
loop_
_entity_poly.entity_id
_entity_poly.type
_entity_poly.pdbx_seq_one_letter_code
_entity_poly.pdbx_strand_id
1 'polypeptide(L)'
;MISVGCAQKPAVPNGNNNHPVSNPSSRLGSPSNNGRPPLPHQQKGPSQTSRIVEVRNTVDDRVLSPSEIFEKNSSAVFKIHTSTGHQGFQGSGFFISSNGVAVSNYHVFQGTAVGYEDIILSDGRTYKVTEVYHKSEENDFIIFKVGINRNVNYVKIADATPKIGEKIYTIGSPRGLDNTFSSGEISQIRENCKILQISAPIDHGSSGGVLLNSKGEAVGITSGGIDDSGANLNYARNIQLIKPYIP
;
A
#
# COMPACT_ATOMS: atom_id res chain seq x y z
N MET A 1 10.69 25.27 11.00
CA MET A 1 10.32 24.82 9.64
C MET A 1 11.51 24.06 9.06
N ILE A 2 11.45 22.74 9.09
CA ILE A 2 12.48 21.89 8.45
C ILE A 2 11.85 21.35 7.19
N SER A 3 12.26 21.93 6.04
CA SER A 3 11.88 21.46 4.70
C SER A 3 12.60 20.13 4.46
N VAL A 4 11.86 19.02 4.41
CA VAL A 4 12.38 17.75 3.93
C VAL A 4 12.37 17.82 2.41
N GLY A 5 13.49 18.21 1.82
CA GLY A 5 13.68 18.32 0.39
C GLY A 5 13.65 16.95 -0.29
N CYS A 6 12.82 16.82 -1.31
CA CYS A 6 12.89 15.76 -2.28
C CYS A 6 14.15 15.97 -3.13
N ALA A 7 15.26 15.31 -2.78
CA ALA A 7 16.54 15.48 -3.48
C ALA A 7 16.48 14.78 -4.85
N GLN A 8 16.48 15.57 -5.94
CA GLN A 8 16.71 15.07 -7.29
C GLN A 8 18.21 14.88 -7.51
N LYS A 9 18.64 13.67 -7.91
CA LYS A 9 19.98 13.43 -8.47
C LYS A 9 19.99 13.73 -9.97
N PRO A 10 21.08 14.34 -10.50
CA PRO A 10 21.19 14.63 -11.92
C PRO A 10 21.39 13.37 -12.76
N ALA A 11 20.89 13.43 -14.02
CA ALA A 11 21.01 12.37 -15.03
C ALA A 11 22.47 12.13 -15.46
N VAL A 12 22.85 10.86 -15.61
CA VAL A 12 24.13 10.42 -16.14
C VAL A 12 23.95 10.07 -17.62
N PRO A 13 24.84 10.49 -18.54
CA PRO A 13 24.68 10.24 -19.97
C PRO A 13 25.07 8.80 -20.38
N ASN A 14 24.36 8.33 -21.41
CA ASN A 14 24.52 7.05 -22.12
C ASN A 14 25.94 6.85 -22.69
N GLY A 15 26.49 5.67 -22.45
CA GLY A 15 27.65 5.14 -23.16
C GLY A 15 27.36 3.73 -23.69
N ASN A 16 27.22 3.64 -25.01
CA ASN A 16 27.20 2.37 -25.78
C ASN A 16 28.47 1.57 -25.57
N ASN A 17 28.38 0.24 -25.47
CA ASN A 17 29.25 -0.64 -26.29
C ASN A 17 28.82 -2.11 -26.27
N ASN A 18 29.04 -2.69 -27.47
CA ASN A 18 28.67 -3.96 -28.05
C ASN A 18 29.17 -5.24 -27.38
N HIS A 19 28.45 -6.32 -27.74
CA HIS A 19 28.69 -7.76 -27.59
C HIS A 19 30.09 -8.27 -28.07
N PRO A 20 30.52 -9.54 -27.79
CA PRO A 20 29.82 -10.74 -28.24
C PRO A 20 29.80 -11.97 -27.31
N VAL A 21 28.97 -12.92 -27.73
CA VAL A 21 28.67 -14.29 -27.31
C VAL A 21 29.89 -15.24 -27.38
N SER A 22 30.03 -16.18 -26.43
CA SER A 22 30.51 -17.54 -26.67
C SER A 22 30.19 -18.52 -25.54
N ASN A 23 29.45 -19.57 -25.86
CA ASN A 23 29.40 -20.86 -25.16
C ASN A 23 30.48 -21.78 -25.79
N PRO A 24 31.06 -22.78 -25.09
CA PRO A 24 30.47 -24.11 -25.11
C PRO A 24 30.75 -25.06 -23.91
N SER A 25 29.79 -25.91 -23.69
CA SER A 25 29.74 -27.37 -23.45
C SER A 25 30.71 -28.11 -22.53
N SER A 26 30.07 -28.90 -21.66
CA SER A 26 30.24 -30.34 -21.33
C SER A 26 31.43 -30.81 -20.47
N ARG A 27 31.16 -31.50 -19.38
CA ARG A 27 31.35 -32.94 -19.19
C ARG A 27 30.94 -33.47 -17.82
N LEU A 28 30.35 -34.65 -17.87
CA LEU A 28 29.96 -35.60 -16.83
C LEU A 28 31.14 -36.06 -15.93
N GLY A 29 30.80 -36.50 -14.72
CA GLY A 29 31.67 -37.34 -13.88
C GLY A 29 31.09 -37.59 -12.50
N SER A 30 30.30 -38.65 -12.29
CA SER A 30 30.22 -39.41 -11.02
C SER A 30 31.16 -40.60 -11.09
N PRO A 31 31.56 -41.35 -10.02
CA PRO A 31 30.75 -41.77 -8.88
C PRO A 31 31.49 -42.03 -7.54
N SER A 32 30.74 -42.48 -6.53
CA SER A 32 31.06 -43.42 -5.44
C SER A 32 31.96 -42.95 -4.27
N ASN A 33 31.86 -43.29 -3.04
CA ASN A 33 31.23 -44.32 -2.25
C ASN A 33 31.60 -44.14 -0.77
N ASN A 34 30.73 -44.57 0.13
CA ASN A 34 30.98 -45.10 1.46
C ASN A 34 31.65 -44.28 2.58
N GLY A 35 30.95 -44.23 3.71
CA GLY A 35 31.58 -44.01 5.00
C GLY A 35 30.64 -43.54 6.09
N ARG A 36 29.93 -44.46 6.76
CA ARG A 36 29.21 -44.21 7.98
C ARG A 36 30.16 -44.42 9.16
N PRO A 37 30.34 -43.46 10.06
CA PRO A 37 30.92 -43.71 11.38
C PRO A 37 29.90 -43.42 12.50
N PRO A 38 30.23 -43.83 13.75
CA PRO A 38 29.28 -44.23 14.76
C PRO A 38 28.86 -43.12 15.71
N LEU A 39 27.72 -43.36 16.44
CA LEU A 39 27.21 -42.56 17.51
C LEU A 39 28.12 -42.60 18.74
N PRO A 40 28.30 -41.49 19.43
CA PRO A 40 28.68 -41.52 20.84
C PRO A 40 27.69 -40.82 21.80
N HIS A 41 27.42 -41.54 22.86
CA HIS A 41 27.21 -41.15 24.24
C HIS A 41 26.44 -39.89 24.62
N GLN A 42 25.32 -40.14 25.31
CA GLN A 42 24.60 -39.25 26.21
C GLN A 42 25.54 -38.65 27.26
N GLN A 43 25.48 -37.34 27.43
CA GLN A 43 25.86 -36.67 28.67
C GLN A 43 24.76 -35.73 29.14
N LYS A 44 24.53 -35.86 30.47
CA LYS A 44 23.53 -35.16 31.27
C LYS A 44 23.64 -33.65 31.20
N GLY A 45 22.47 -32.97 31.18
CA GLY A 45 22.35 -31.56 31.22
C GLY A 45 22.71 -30.89 32.53
N PRO A 46 22.84 -29.59 32.50
CA PRO A 46 22.58 -28.75 33.66
C PRO A 46 21.44 -27.77 33.45
N SER A 47 20.64 -27.70 34.49
CA SER A 47 19.97 -26.53 35.05
C SER A 47 19.22 -25.55 34.14
N GLN A 48 17.90 -25.59 34.30
CA GLN A 48 16.97 -24.54 33.84
C GLN A 48 17.34 -23.18 34.45
N THR A 49 17.88 -22.31 33.67
CA THR A 49 17.89 -20.86 33.94
C THR A 49 16.69 -20.27 33.21
N SER A 50 15.72 -19.82 33.99
CA SER A 50 14.57 -19.06 33.51
C SER A 50 15.05 -17.85 32.75
N ARG A 51 15.01 -17.90 31.38
CA ARG A 51 15.14 -16.74 30.55
C ARG A 51 13.83 -15.96 30.65
N ILE A 52 13.89 -14.85 31.33
CA ILE A 52 12.92 -13.77 31.21
C ILE A 52 12.93 -13.37 29.73
N VAL A 53 11.88 -13.76 29.00
CA VAL A 53 11.66 -13.27 27.65
C VAL A 53 11.22 -11.81 27.81
N GLU A 54 12.16 -10.89 27.70
CA GLU A 54 11.81 -9.49 27.42
C GLU A 54 11.00 -9.50 26.13
N VAL A 55 9.71 -9.26 26.24
CA VAL A 55 8.85 -8.91 25.11
C VAL A 55 9.31 -7.53 24.65
N ARG A 56 10.32 -7.50 23.80
CA ARG A 56 10.64 -6.31 23.01
C ARG A 56 9.45 -6.13 22.07
N ASN A 57 8.71 -5.06 22.26
CA ASN A 57 7.84 -4.48 21.24
C ASN A 57 8.72 -4.04 20.08
N THR A 58 9.24 -4.98 19.30
CA THR A 58 9.87 -4.68 18.02
C THR A 58 8.74 -4.30 17.08
N VAL A 59 8.67 -3.03 16.72
CA VAL A 59 7.97 -2.60 15.52
C VAL A 59 8.46 -3.55 14.41
N ASP A 60 7.55 -4.34 13.86
CA ASP A 60 7.89 -5.34 12.83
C ASP A 60 8.28 -4.57 11.55
N ASP A 61 9.58 -4.28 11.44
CA ASP A 61 10.16 -3.51 10.33
C ASP A 61 10.54 -4.42 9.14
N ARG A 62 10.07 -5.67 9.16
CA ARG A 62 10.36 -6.63 8.11
C ARG A 62 9.58 -6.35 6.83
N VAL A 63 10.16 -6.76 5.72
CA VAL A 63 9.46 -6.82 4.43
C VAL A 63 8.48 -7.99 4.46
N LEU A 64 7.23 -7.70 4.12
CA LEU A 64 6.14 -8.67 4.06
C LEU A 64 6.04 -9.28 2.66
N SER A 65 5.56 -10.51 2.57
CA SER A 65 5.13 -11.10 1.30
C SER A 65 3.84 -10.43 0.80
N PRO A 66 3.54 -10.50 -0.52
CA PRO A 66 2.29 -9.93 -1.06
C PRO A 66 1.03 -10.45 -0.37
N SER A 67 0.98 -11.74 -0.04
CA SER A 67 -0.16 -12.34 0.69
C SER A 67 -0.30 -11.77 2.10
N GLU A 68 0.80 -11.64 2.85
CA GLU A 68 0.78 -11.02 4.18
C GLU A 68 0.34 -9.56 4.14
N ILE A 69 0.75 -8.79 3.10
CA ILE A 69 0.31 -7.40 2.89
C ILE A 69 -1.21 -7.35 2.70
N PHE A 70 -1.75 -8.24 1.86
CA PHE A 70 -3.18 -8.31 1.62
C PHE A 70 -3.96 -8.72 2.88
N GLU A 71 -3.58 -9.80 3.53
CA GLU A 71 -4.22 -10.29 4.76
C GLU A 71 -4.23 -9.22 5.86
N LYS A 72 -3.11 -8.52 6.04
CA LYS A 72 -2.96 -7.48 7.05
C LYS A 72 -3.87 -6.28 6.81
N ASN A 73 -4.06 -5.87 5.56
CA ASN A 73 -4.64 -4.55 5.24
C ASN A 73 -6.02 -4.62 4.58
N SER A 74 -6.43 -5.75 3.98
CA SER A 74 -7.66 -5.84 3.19
C SER A 74 -8.92 -5.44 3.97
N SER A 75 -9.03 -5.82 5.24
CA SER A 75 -10.18 -5.47 6.08
C SER A 75 -10.23 -3.99 6.50
N ALA A 76 -9.15 -3.23 6.29
CA ALA A 76 -9.11 -1.79 6.50
C ALA A 76 -9.61 -1.00 5.28
N VAL A 77 -9.74 -1.63 4.12
CA VAL A 77 -10.19 -1.01 2.87
C VAL A 77 -11.67 -1.30 2.65
N PHE A 78 -12.40 -0.31 2.16
CA PHE A 78 -13.84 -0.39 1.99
C PHE A 78 -14.29 0.29 0.69
N LYS A 79 -15.51 -0.04 0.24
CA LYS A 79 -16.19 0.60 -0.88
C LYS A 79 -16.90 1.86 -0.42
N ILE A 80 -16.97 2.83 -1.32
CA ILE A 80 -17.73 4.07 -1.13
C ILE A 80 -18.72 4.17 -2.28
N HIS A 81 -20.00 4.30 -1.96
CA HIS A 81 -21.01 4.74 -2.91
C HIS A 81 -21.47 6.13 -2.51
N THR A 82 -21.47 7.04 -3.46
CA THR A 82 -21.93 8.42 -3.29
C THR A 82 -23.02 8.74 -4.29
N SER A 83 -23.84 9.73 -4.00
CA SER A 83 -24.90 10.17 -4.89
C SER A 83 -25.12 11.67 -4.80
N THR A 84 -25.29 12.31 -5.95
CA THR A 84 -25.75 13.69 -6.04
C THR A 84 -27.29 13.81 -6.11
N GLY A 85 -28.01 12.69 -5.95
CA GLY A 85 -29.45 12.58 -6.17
C GLY A 85 -29.87 12.29 -7.61
N HIS A 86 -28.98 12.54 -8.58
CA HIS A 86 -29.20 12.26 -10.01
C HIS A 86 -28.22 11.25 -10.58
N GLN A 87 -27.02 11.21 -10.03
CA GLN A 87 -25.94 10.31 -10.47
C GLN A 87 -25.31 9.65 -9.24
N GLY A 88 -25.02 8.35 -9.37
CA GLY A 88 -24.26 7.59 -8.40
C GLY A 88 -22.80 7.47 -8.83
N PHE A 89 -21.90 7.57 -7.88
CA PHE A 89 -20.46 7.36 -8.05
C PHE A 89 -19.98 6.26 -7.13
N GLN A 90 -18.85 5.67 -7.50
CA GLN A 90 -18.24 4.61 -6.73
C GLN A 90 -16.75 4.87 -6.60
N GLY A 91 -16.21 4.57 -5.42
CA GLY A 91 -14.81 4.62 -5.12
C GLY A 91 -14.44 3.69 -3.98
N SER A 92 -13.25 3.88 -3.48
CA SER A 92 -12.66 3.17 -2.35
C SER A 92 -12.26 4.15 -1.27
N GLY A 93 -12.03 3.64 -0.07
CA GLY A 93 -11.43 4.34 1.04
C GLY A 93 -10.74 3.36 1.98
N PHE A 94 -9.95 3.86 2.91
CA PHE A 94 -9.33 3.02 3.92
C PHE A 94 -9.22 3.74 5.26
N PHE A 95 -9.30 2.96 6.34
CA PHE A 95 -9.10 3.45 7.69
C PHE A 95 -7.61 3.71 7.96
N ILE A 96 -7.33 4.82 8.64
CA ILE A 96 -5.99 5.22 9.10
C ILE A 96 -5.88 5.23 10.63
N SER A 97 -6.96 4.91 11.33
CA SER A 97 -6.96 4.70 12.78
C SER A 97 -8.06 3.72 13.21
N SER A 98 -7.86 3.08 14.36
CA SER A 98 -8.78 2.07 14.89
C SER A 98 -10.15 2.63 15.28
N ASN A 99 -10.27 3.92 15.51
CA ASN A 99 -11.51 4.57 15.89
C ASN A 99 -12.38 5.00 14.69
N GLY A 100 -12.00 4.63 13.43
CA GLY A 100 -12.79 4.88 12.24
C GLY A 100 -12.48 6.20 11.52
N VAL A 101 -11.32 6.83 11.78
CA VAL A 101 -10.81 7.90 10.89
C VAL A 101 -10.34 7.27 9.59
N ALA A 102 -10.75 7.84 8.47
CA ALA A 102 -10.56 7.27 7.14
C ALA A 102 -10.18 8.33 6.12
N VAL A 103 -9.65 7.86 4.98
CA VAL A 103 -9.28 8.71 3.85
C VAL A 103 -9.78 8.13 2.53
N SER A 104 -9.99 9.04 1.57
CA SER A 104 -10.32 8.72 0.17
C SER A 104 -9.89 9.89 -0.72
N ASN A 105 -10.17 9.82 -2.03
CA ASN A 105 -10.06 10.97 -2.91
C ASN A 105 -11.25 11.94 -2.72
N TYR A 106 -10.99 13.23 -2.89
CA TYR A 106 -12.02 14.27 -2.87
C TYR A 106 -13.06 14.06 -3.97
N HIS A 107 -12.62 13.76 -5.20
CA HIS A 107 -13.53 13.60 -6.34
C HIS A 107 -14.56 12.48 -6.15
N VAL A 108 -14.29 11.46 -5.33
CA VAL A 108 -15.27 10.40 -4.97
C VAL A 108 -16.47 10.98 -4.21
N PHE A 109 -16.26 12.04 -3.45
CA PHE A 109 -17.30 12.71 -2.66
C PHE A 109 -17.85 13.99 -3.30
N GLN A 110 -17.33 14.39 -4.46
CA GLN A 110 -17.70 15.64 -5.09
C GLN A 110 -19.21 15.69 -5.38
N GLY A 111 -19.86 16.75 -4.89
CA GLY A 111 -21.31 16.95 -5.03
C GLY A 111 -22.18 16.11 -4.09
N THR A 112 -21.61 15.29 -3.22
CA THR A 112 -22.34 14.49 -2.22
C THR A 112 -22.34 15.19 -0.87
N ALA A 113 -23.50 15.32 -0.24
CA ALA A 113 -23.62 15.84 1.12
C ALA A 113 -23.27 14.72 2.13
N VAL A 114 -22.72 15.11 3.29
CA VAL A 114 -22.45 14.19 4.41
C VAL A 114 -23.72 13.46 4.81
N GLY A 115 -23.63 12.14 4.96
CA GLY A 115 -24.74 11.26 5.30
C GLY A 115 -25.48 10.67 4.10
N TYR A 116 -25.17 11.11 2.86
CA TYR A 116 -25.75 10.55 1.62
C TYR A 116 -24.83 9.53 0.94
N GLU A 117 -23.62 9.34 1.46
CA GLU A 117 -22.70 8.28 1.03
C GLU A 117 -22.95 6.98 1.81
N ASP A 118 -22.60 5.85 1.19
CA ASP A 118 -22.55 4.54 1.82
C ASP A 118 -21.10 4.07 1.90
N ILE A 119 -20.64 3.80 3.12
CA ILE A 119 -19.34 3.20 3.41
C ILE A 119 -19.57 1.71 3.66
N ILE A 120 -19.20 0.87 2.69
CA ILE A 120 -19.50 -0.56 2.69
C ILE A 120 -18.21 -1.33 3.00
N LEU A 121 -18.15 -1.93 4.17
CA LEU A 121 -17.00 -2.71 4.61
C LEU A 121 -16.95 -4.08 3.93
N SER A 122 -15.81 -4.75 4.01
CA SER A 122 -15.59 -6.10 3.46
C SER A 122 -16.50 -7.17 4.08
N ASP A 123 -17.06 -6.91 5.28
CA ASP A 123 -18.05 -7.78 5.92
C ASP A 123 -19.51 -7.50 5.46
N GLY A 124 -19.70 -6.62 4.47
CA GLY A 124 -20.98 -6.22 3.92
C GLY A 124 -21.77 -5.20 4.73
N ARG A 125 -21.28 -4.79 5.90
CA ARG A 125 -21.95 -3.76 6.72
C ARG A 125 -21.75 -2.39 6.11
N THR A 126 -22.85 -1.59 6.16
CA THR A 126 -22.88 -0.22 5.65
C THR A 126 -22.90 0.78 6.78
N TYR A 127 -22.13 1.84 6.64
CA TYR A 127 -22.02 2.95 7.58
C TYR A 127 -22.10 4.27 6.85
N LYS A 128 -22.25 5.37 7.62
CA LYS A 128 -22.28 6.75 7.12
C LYS A 128 -21.06 7.52 7.60
N VAL A 129 -20.70 8.56 6.88
CA VAL A 129 -19.77 9.58 7.36
C VAL A 129 -20.51 10.42 8.42
N THR A 130 -19.86 10.65 9.56
CA THR A 130 -20.42 11.46 10.65
C THR A 130 -19.74 12.83 10.73
N GLU A 131 -18.50 12.94 10.24
CA GLU A 131 -17.73 14.16 10.32
C GLU A 131 -16.70 14.20 9.17
N VAL A 132 -16.44 15.38 8.62
CA VAL A 132 -15.34 15.64 7.69
C VAL A 132 -14.30 16.51 8.40
N TYR A 133 -13.12 15.98 8.63
CA TYR A 133 -12.04 16.70 9.30
C TYR A 133 -11.33 17.66 8.35
N HIS A 134 -11.03 17.20 7.14
CA HIS A 134 -10.38 18.02 6.12
C HIS A 134 -10.70 17.51 4.73
N LYS A 135 -10.76 18.43 3.75
CA LYS A 135 -10.86 18.11 2.32
C LYS A 135 -9.99 19.07 1.51
N SER A 136 -9.36 18.56 0.47
CA SER A 136 -8.58 19.35 -0.48
C SER A 136 -8.92 18.94 -1.90
N GLU A 137 -9.56 19.83 -2.63
CA GLU A 137 -9.86 19.64 -4.04
C GLU A 137 -8.57 19.68 -4.87
N GLU A 138 -7.68 20.64 -4.61
CA GLU A 138 -6.39 20.77 -5.30
C GLU A 138 -5.53 19.50 -5.19
N ASN A 139 -5.45 18.92 -3.98
CA ASN A 139 -4.63 17.73 -3.74
C ASN A 139 -5.43 16.43 -3.78
N ASP A 140 -6.72 16.51 -4.12
CA ASP A 140 -7.65 15.40 -4.33
C ASP A 140 -7.66 14.37 -3.18
N PHE A 141 -7.89 14.84 -1.95
CA PHE A 141 -8.09 13.97 -0.79
C PHE A 141 -9.15 14.49 0.17
N ILE A 142 -9.72 13.59 0.94
CA ILE A 142 -10.65 13.87 2.03
C ILE A 142 -10.33 12.99 3.23
N ILE A 143 -10.36 13.57 4.44
CA ILE A 143 -10.21 12.88 5.72
C ILE A 143 -11.53 13.00 6.47
N PHE A 144 -12.09 11.88 6.89
CA PHE A 144 -13.41 11.84 7.48
C PHE A 144 -13.54 10.77 8.57
N LYS A 145 -14.60 10.89 9.35
CA LYS A 145 -15.00 9.92 10.37
C LYS A 145 -16.14 9.05 9.85
N VAL A 146 -15.96 7.75 9.94
CA VAL A 146 -17.04 6.78 9.72
C VAL A 146 -17.77 6.53 11.05
N GLY A 147 -19.08 6.53 11.04
CA GLY A 147 -19.95 6.34 12.21
C GLY A 147 -19.95 4.90 12.72
N ILE A 148 -18.80 4.40 13.09
CA ILE A 148 -18.60 3.04 13.58
C ILE A 148 -18.27 3.07 15.09
N ASN A 149 -18.96 2.25 15.89
CA ASN A 149 -18.86 2.23 17.34
C ASN A 149 -18.01 1.05 17.89
N ARG A 150 -17.15 0.47 17.04
CA ARG A 150 -16.21 -0.59 17.40
C ARG A 150 -14.83 -0.27 16.82
N ASN A 151 -13.80 -0.90 17.34
CA ASN A 151 -12.48 -0.83 16.71
C ASN A 151 -12.49 -1.50 15.34
N VAL A 152 -11.82 -0.87 14.40
CA VAL A 152 -11.60 -1.38 13.04
C VAL A 152 -10.11 -1.62 12.81
N ASN A 153 -9.80 -2.49 11.86
CA ASN A 153 -8.45 -2.57 11.34
C ASN A 153 -8.12 -1.30 10.56
N TYR A 154 -6.86 -0.88 10.56
CA TYR A 154 -6.42 0.33 9.89
C TYR A 154 -5.03 0.15 9.28
N VAL A 155 -4.72 0.97 8.30
CA VAL A 155 -3.41 0.99 7.65
C VAL A 155 -2.53 2.04 8.31
N LYS A 156 -1.34 1.62 8.74
CA LYS A 156 -0.32 2.55 9.24
C LYS A 156 0.18 3.42 8.08
N ILE A 157 0.31 4.71 8.33
CA ILE A 157 0.87 5.66 7.36
C ILE A 157 2.40 5.58 7.40
N ALA A 158 3.03 5.48 6.23
CA ALA A 158 4.48 5.48 6.10
C ALA A 158 5.09 6.83 6.50
N ASP A 159 6.26 6.81 7.09
CA ASP A 159 6.93 8.03 7.57
C ASP A 159 7.54 8.85 6.44
N ALA A 160 7.90 8.23 5.33
CA ALA A 160 8.57 8.86 4.20
C ALA A 160 7.87 8.58 2.86
N THR A 161 8.11 9.46 1.89
CA THR A 161 7.75 9.25 0.49
C THR A 161 8.58 8.09 -0.07
N PRO A 162 7.98 7.15 -0.84
CA PRO A 162 8.71 6.08 -1.48
C PRO A 162 9.65 6.61 -2.55
N LYS A 163 10.64 5.81 -2.97
CA LYS A 163 11.58 6.14 -4.04
C LYS A 163 11.14 5.53 -5.36
N ILE A 164 11.61 6.09 -6.48
CA ILE A 164 11.44 5.50 -7.81
C ILE A 164 12.08 4.10 -7.82
N GLY A 165 11.37 3.12 -8.39
CA GLY A 165 11.76 1.70 -8.41
C GLY A 165 11.38 0.92 -7.16
N GLU A 166 10.83 1.55 -6.10
CA GLU A 166 10.34 0.80 -4.94
C GLU A 166 9.07 0.01 -5.29
N LYS A 167 9.01 -1.23 -4.83
CA LYS A 167 7.81 -2.07 -4.93
C LYS A 167 6.66 -1.49 -4.16
N ILE A 168 5.50 -1.52 -4.80
CA ILE A 168 4.23 -1.08 -4.21
C ILE A 168 3.11 -2.07 -4.50
N TYR A 169 2.07 -1.98 -3.68
CA TYR A 169 0.88 -2.80 -3.77
C TYR A 169 -0.35 -1.91 -3.64
N THR A 170 -1.43 -2.25 -4.33
CA THR A 170 -2.69 -1.52 -4.22
C THR A 170 -3.79 -2.43 -3.70
N ILE A 171 -4.65 -1.89 -2.86
CA ILE A 171 -5.93 -2.52 -2.48
C ILE A 171 -7.02 -1.49 -2.72
N GLY A 172 -8.02 -1.86 -3.51
CA GLY A 172 -9.17 -1.05 -3.82
C GLY A 172 -10.32 -1.92 -4.31
N SER A 173 -11.46 -1.31 -4.61
CA SER A 173 -12.68 -2.03 -5.02
C SER A 173 -13.11 -1.62 -6.43
N PRO A 174 -12.34 -1.99 -7.47
CA PRO A 174 -12.67 -1.63 -8.85
C PRO A 174 -14.02 -2.22 -9.24
N ARG A 175 -14.86 -1.41 -9.92
CA ARG A 175 -16.17 -1.83 -10.46
C ARG A 175 -17.09 -2.48 -9.43
N GLY A 176 -16.94 -2.15 -8.13
CA GLY A 176 -17.74 -2.75 -7.03
C GLY A 176 -17.33 -4.16 -6.63
N LEU A 177 -16.29 -4.70 -7.25
CA LEU A 177 -15.69 -5.95 -6.80
C LEU A 177 -15.09 -5.79 -5.41
N ASP A 178 -15.08 -6.88 -4.65
CA ASP A 178 -14.41 -6.89 -3.36
C ASP A 178 -12.90 -6.72 -3.54
N ASN A 179 -12.28 -6.07 -2.58
CA ASN A 179 -10.87 -5.69 -2.51
C ASN A 179 -9.95 -6.40 -3.51
N THR A 180 -9.69 -5.74 -4.64
CA THR A 180 -8.75 -6.23 -5.65
C THR A 180 -7.35 -5.81 -5.27
N PHE A 181 -6.43 -6.76 -5.33
CA PHE A 181 -5.01 -6.57 -5.05
C PHE A 181 -4.21 -6.53 -6.34
N SER A 182 -3.37 -5.53 -6.50
CA SER A 182 -2.40 -5.50 -7.60
C SER A 182 -1.03 -5.01 -7.11
N SER A 183 0.01 -5.21 -7.90
CA SER A 183 1.38 -4.83 -7.55
C SER A 183 2.10 -4.17 -8.72
N GLY A 184 3.08 -3.36 -8.38
CA GLY A 184 3.93 -2.66 -9.33
C GLY A 184 5.07 -1.94 -8.62
N GLU A 185 5.52 -0.87 -9.22
CA GLU A 185 6.62 -0.06 -8.72
C GLU A 185 6.28 1.44 -8.86
N ILE A 186 6.96 2.28 -8.09
CA ILE A 186 6.95 3.72 -8.31
C ILE A 186 7.72 4.01 -9.60
N SER A 187 7.01 4.42 -10.64
CA SER A 187 7.61 4.73 -11.95
C SER A 187 8.18 6.14 -11.99
N GLN A 188 7.54 7.11 -11.31
CA GLN A 188 7.99 8.50 -11.23
C GLN A 188 7.35 9.21 -10.05
N ILE A 189 7.99 10.30 -9.59
CA ILE A 189 7.46 11.22 -8.57
C ILE A 189 7.35 12.61 -9.20
N ARG A 190 6.16 13.20 -9.15
CA ARG A 190 5.82 14.44 -9.87
C ARG A 190 5.33 15.54 -8.91
N GLU A 191 5.23 16.75 -9.42
CA GLU A 191 4.61 17.91 -8.75
C GLU A 191 5.13 18.12 -7.31
N ASN A 192 6.44 18.26 -7.15
CA ASN A 192 7.07 18.45 -5.84
C ASN A 192 6.65 17.35 -4.82
N CYS A 193 6.68 16.12 -5.25
CA CYS A 193 6.31 14.94 -4.47
C CYS A 193 4.80 14.80 -4.14
N LYS A 194 3.92 15.56 -4.78
CA LYS A 194 2.47 15.42 -4.58
C LYS A 194 1.89 14.19 -5.26
N ILE A 195 2.44 13.80 -6.42
CA ILE A 195 1.92 12.70 -7.26
C ILE A 195 2.96 11.59 -7.39
N LEU A 196 2.51 10.37 -7.16
CA LEU A 196 3.25 9.14 -7.40
C LEU A 196 2.70 8.50 -8.68
N GLN A 197 3.52 8.39 -9.73
CA GLN A 197 3.20 7.58 -10.91
C GLN A 197 3.59 6.14 -10.62
N ILE A 198 2.68 5.21 -10.91
CA ILE A 198 2.83 3.79 -10.57
C ILE A 198 2.61 2.90 -11.79
N SER A 199 3.25 1.74 -11.81
CA SER A 199 3.03 0.70 -12.83
C SER A 199 1.95 -0.32 -12.44
N ALA A 200 1.49 -0.30 -11.17
CA ALA A 200 0.43 -1.19 -10.73
C ALA A 200 -0.87 -0.88 -11.47
N PRO A 201 -1.57 -1.91 -12.02
CA PRO A 201 -2.87 -1.72 -12.63
C PRO A 201 -3.90 -1.21 -11.61
N ILE A 202 -4.65 -0.18 -11.99
CA ILE A 202 -5.83 0.32 -11.26
C ILE A 202 -6.94 0.57 -12.28
N ASP A 203 -8.21 0.45 -11.86
CA ASP A 203 -9.38 0.60 -12.71
C ASP A 203 -10.42 1.48 -12.00
N HIS A 204 -11.48 1.86 -12.72
CA HIS A 204 -12.61 2.63 -12.17
C HIS A 204 -13.13 2.01 -10.87
N GLY A 205 -13.28 2.83 -9.83
CA GLY A 205 -13.66 2.40 -8.47
C GLY A 205 -12.46 2.11 -7.56
N SER A 206 -11.23 2.02 -8.09
CA SER A 206 -10.01 1.97 -7.28
C SER A 206 -9.64 3.33 -6.69
N SER A 207 -10.20 4.44 -7.20
CA SER A 207 -9.98 5.80 -6.67
C SER A 207 -10.30 5.85 -5.18
N GLY A 208 -9.37 6.38 -4.39
CA GLY A 208 -9.45 6.42 -2.92
C GLY A 208 -8.92 5.17 -2.23
N GLY A 209 -8.54 4.12 -2.97
CA GLY A 209 -7.89 2.93 -2.42
C GLY A 209 -6.49 3.22 -1.89
N VAL A 210 -5.92 2.25 -1.19
CA VAL A 210 -4.60 2.40 -0.57
C VAL A 210 -3.47 1.95 -1.50
N LEU A 211 -2.40 2.74 -1.54
CA LEU A 211 -1.10 2.36 -2.09
C LEU A 211 -0.16 2.04 -0.93
N LEU A 212 0.38 0.82 -0.91
CA LEU A 212 1.18 0.27 0.17
C LEU A 212 2.64 0.06 -0.24
N ASN A 213 3.56 0.23 0.70
CA ASN A 213 4.94 -0.23 0.56
C ASN A 213 5.09 -1.72 0.95
N SER A 214 6.31 -2.26 0.85
CA SER A 214 6.63 -3.66 1.20
C SER A 214 6.54 -3.98 2.71
N LYS A 215 6.29 -3.00 3.57
CA LYS A 215 5.99 -3.19 5.00
C LYS A 215 4.48 -3.19 5.29
N GLY A 216 3.65 -3.01 4.26
CA GLY A 216 2.21 -2.85 4.39
C GLY A 216 1.81 -1.50 5.00
N GLU A 217 2.59 -0.44 4.80
CA GLU A 217 2.28 0.91 5.24
C GLU A 217 1.78 1.74 4.04
N ALA A 218 0.81 2.62 4.27
CA ALA A 218 0.27 3.50 3.24
C ALA A 218 1.30 4.54 2.80
N VAL A 219 1.62 4.56 1.51
CA VAL A 219 2.47 5.57 0.86
C VAL A 219 1.69 6.50 -0.06
N GLY A 220 0.45 6.13 -0.41
CA GLY A 220 -0.40 6.95 -1.27
C GLY A 220 -1.87 6.55 -1.24
N ILE A 221 -2.69 7.39 -1.90
CA ILE A 221 -4.11 7.18 -2.17
C ILE A 221 -4.24 7.02 -3.69
N THR A 222 -4.70 5.88 -4.21
CA THR A 222 -4.87 5.64 -5.65
C THR A 222 -5.90 6.60 -6.22
N SER A 223 -5.62 7.24 -7.37
CA SER A 223 -6.44 8.36 -7.86
C SER A 223 -6.90 8.21 -9.32
N GLY A 224 -6.60 7.11 -9.97
CA GLY A 224 -6.96 6.88 -11.37
C GLY A 224 -5.78 6.88 -12.33
N GLY A 225 -6.05 6.62 -13.59
CA GLY A 225 -5.07 6.56 -14.67
C GLY A 225 -5.48 7.41 -15.86
N ILE A 226 -4.62 7.52 -16.85
CA ILE A 226 -4.92 8.10 -18.17
C ILE A 226 -5.17 6.93 -19.11
N ASP A 227 -6.45 6.65 -19.41
CA ASP A 227 -6.87 5.51 -20.22
C ASP A 227 -6.48 5.65 -21.71
N ASP A 228 -6.37 6.88 -22.22
CA ASP A 228 -6.19 7.15 -23.65
C ASP A 228 -4.74 7.05 -24.16
N SER A 229 -3.77 6.82 -23.26
CA SER A 229 -2.35 6.85 -23.63
C SER A 229 -1.81 5.54 -24.18
N GLY A 230 -2.54 4.42 -24.04
CA GLY A 230 -2.04 3.06 -24.32
C GLY A 230 -0.87 2.62 -23.44
N ALA A 231 -0.44 3.46 -22.51
CA ALA A 231 0.70 3.27 -21.62
C ALA A 231 0.19 3.31 -20.17
N ASN A 232 -0.35 2.29 -19.60
CA ASN A 232 -0.79 2.14 -18.19
C ASN A 232 -0.22 3.21 -17.22
N LEU A 233 -0.59 4.49 -17.45
CA LEU A 233 -0.14 5.62 -16.65
C LEU A 233 -1.10 5.79 -15.46
N ASN A 234 -0.80 5.12 -14.37
CA ASN A 234 -1.59 5.15 -13.16
C ASN A 234 -0.95 6.07 -12.11
N TYR A 235 -1.78 6.71 -11.30
CA TYR A 235 -1.34 7.72 -10.36
C TYR A 235 -1.93 7.49 -8.97
N ALA A 236 -1.19 7.95 -7.96
CA ALA A 236 -1.65 8.04 -6.58
C ALA A 236 -1.24 9.39 -5.99
N ARG A 237 -2.04 9.92 -5.06
CA ARG A 237 -1.69 11.06 -4.23
C ARG A 237 -0.75 10.62 -3.13
N ASN A 238 0.35 11.33 -2.94
CA ASN A 238 1.31 11.00 -1.87
C ASN A 238 0.65 11.15 -0.50
N ILE A 239 0.73 10.12 0.33
CA ILE A 239 0.12 10.10 1.66
C ILE A 239 0.67 11.19 2.59
N GLN A 240 1.87 11.72 2.35
CA GLN A 240 2.44 12.79 3.16
C GLN A 240 1.58 14.07 3.13
N LEU A 241 0.76 14.25 2.09
CA LEU A 241 -0.14 15.41 1.95
C LEU A 241 -1.19 15.47 3.05
N ILE A 242 -1.63 14.33 3.58
CA ILE A 242 -2.71 14.29 4.58
C ILE A 242 -2.20 14.44 6.02
N LYS A 243 -0.92 14.14 6.30
CA LYS A 243 -0.36 14.11 7.66
C LYS A 243 -0.64 15.36 8.50
N PRO A 244 -0.53 16.59 7.97
CA PRO A 244 -0.80 17.80 8.75
C PRO A 244 -2.25 17.94 9.21
N TYR A 245 -3.17 17.17 8.66
CA TYR A 245 -4.62 17.31 8.84
C TYR A 245 -5.28 16.13 9.56
N ILE A 246 -4.48 15.14 9.98
CA ILE A 246 -4.98 13.98 10.75
C ILE A 246 -5.31 14.47 12.17
N PRO A 247 -6.54 14.18 12.68
CA PRO A 247 -7.00 14.62 14.00
C PRO A 247 -6.26 13.92 15.15
#